data_0177334789a2083d4521ef9daed8f0c2
#
_entry.id   0177334789a2083d4521ef9daed8f0c2
#
_cell.length_a   1.000
_cell.length_b   1.000
_cell.length_c   1.000
_cell.angle_alpha   90.00
_cell.angle_beta   90.00
_cell.angle_gamma   90.00
#
_symmetry.space_group_name_H-M   'P 1'
#
loop_
_entity.id
_entity.type
_entity.pdbx_description
1 polymer ?
#
loop_
_entity_poly.entity_id
_entity_poly.type
_entity_poly.pdbx_seq_one_letter_code
_entity_poly.pdbx_strand_id
1 'polypeptide(L)'
;GFTSYEGGGISYNLPYCKNVPMETTIRSWQYVDRLTGLYEEMGISINREPYGPLTGTLVPPCISHAAAIIEALLAAEQGVRNITVGYGQCGNIVQDIAAIRTLEELTEEYLHKYGYDQVVVTTVLHQWMGGFPADEAKAFGVISTGSLIAALSKATKVIVKSPHEAIGIPTME
;
A
#
# COMPACT_ATOMS: atom_id res chain seq x y z
N GLY A 1 1.87 -18.09 12.55
CA GLY A 1 0.73 -17.66 11.73
C GLY A 1 1.06 -16.40 10.94
N PHE A 2 0.22 -16.02 10.02
CA PHE A 2 0.36 -14.76 9.30
C PHE A 2 -0.02 -13.60 10.22
N THR A 3 0.75 -12.51 10.17
CA THR A 3 0.52 -11.30 10.95
C THR A 3 0.11 -10.12 10.08
N SER A 4 0.20 -10.26 8.75
CA SER A 4 -0.17 -9.24 7.78
C SER A 4 -0.53 -9.89 6.45
N TYR A 5 -1.39 -9.23 5.68
CA TYR A 5 -1.71 -9.58 4.31
C TYR A 5 -1.97 -8.32 3.48
N GLU A 6 -1.76 -8.45 2.18
CA GLU A 6 -1.87 -7.33 1.26
C GLU A 6 -2.83 -7.67 0.11
N GLY A 7 -3.37 -6.63 -0.53
CA GLY A 7 -4.26 -6.73 -1.67
C GLY A 7 -5.40 -5.70 -1.59
N GLY A 8 -6.32 -5.72 -2.52
CA GLY A 8 -7.44 -4.78 -2.51
C GLY A 8 -8.46 -5.00 -3.62
N GLY A 9 -9.72 -4.73 -3.31
CA GLY A 9 -10.82 -4.87 -4.24
C GLY A 9 -10.82 -3.84 -5.37
N ILE A 10 -10.24 -2.68 -5.13
CA ILE A 10 -10.12 -1.58 -6.09
C ILE A 10 -8.72 -1.60 -6.71
N SER A 11 -7.69 -1.56 -5.89
CA SER A 11 -6.31 -1.42 -6.32
C SER A 11 -5.80 -2.62 -7.12
N TYR A 12 -6.26 -3.83 -6.83
CA TYR A 12 -5.94 -5.03 -7.62
C TYR A 12 -6.87 -5.23 -8.82
N ASN A 13 -8.14 -4.78 -8.72
CA ASN A 13 -9.07 -4.87 -9.85
C ASN A 13 -8.54 -4.06 -11.05
N LEU A 14 -8.15 -2.81 -10.82
CA LEU A 14 -7.74 -1.89 -11.89
C LEU A 14 -6.61 -2.45 -12.77
N PRO A 15 -5.47 -2.95 -12.24
CA PRO A 15 -4.39 -3.48 -13.06
C PRO A 15 -4.58 -4.94 -13.50
N TYR A 16 -5.21 -5.80 -12.69
CA TYR A 16 -5.13 -7.25 -12.89
C TYR A 16 -6.45 -7.94 -13.18
N CYS A 17 -7.59 -7.39 -12.76
CA CYS A 17 -8.89 -8.04 -12.86
C CYS A 17 -9.83 -7.33 -13.84
N LYS A 18 -9.33 -6.88 -14.97
CA LYS A 18 -10.06 -6.03 -15.94
C LYS A 18 -11.40 -6.60 -16.44
N ASN A 19 -11.56 -7.92 -16.40
CA ASN A 19 -12.78 -8.61 -16.84
C ASN A 19 -13.72 -8.96 -15.68
N VAL A 20 -13.37 -8.60 -14.45
CA VAL A 20 -14.19 -8.83 -13.26
C VAL A 20 -14.82 -7.50 -12.84
N PRO A 21 -16.15 -7.41 -12.67
CA PRO A 21 -16.77 -6.20 -12.15
C PRO A 21 -16.15 -5.79 -10.81
N MET A 22 -15.87 -4.49 -10.64
CA MET A 22 -15.24 -3.97 -9.42
C MET A 22 -16.10 -4.25 -8.17
N GLU A 23 -17.43 -4.22 -8.30
CA GLU A 23 -18.33 -4.61 -7.21
C GLU A 23 -18.04 -6.03 -6.70
N THR A 24 -17.77 -6.97 -7.61
CA THR A 24 -17.46 -8.36 -7.25
C THR A 24 -16.16 -8.46 -6.46
N THR A 25 -15.12 -7.75 -6.89
CA THR A 25 -13.83 -7.74 -6.19
C THR A 25 -13.93 -7.05 -4.84
N ILE A 26 -14.65 -5.93 -4.74
CA ILE A 26 -14.90 -5.25 -3.47
C ILE A 26 -15.60 -6.20 -2.48
N ARG A 27 -16.67 -6.86 -2.90
CA ARG A 27 -17.41 -7.81 -2.03
C ARG A 27 -16.55 -8.99 -1.59
N SER A 28 -15.70 -9.51 -2.48
CA SER A 28 -14.76 -10.59 -2.14
C SER A 28 -13.74 -10.15 -1.10
N TRP A 29 -13.23 -8.93 -1.21
CA TRP A 29 -12.30 -8.36 -0.23
C TRP A 29 -12.97 -8.01 1.10
N GLN A 30 -14.20 -7.52 1.09
CA GLN A 30 -14.98 -7.33 2.31
C GLN A 30 -15.16 -8.65 3.10
N TYR A 31 -15.30 -9.79 2.39
CA TYR A 31 -15.32 -11.09 3.06
C TYR A 31 -13.99 -11.39 3.77
N VAL A 32 -12.84 -11.16 3.12
CA VAL A 32 -11.52 -11.35 3.72
C VAL A 32 -11.31 -10.39 4.90
N ASP A 33 -11.68 -9.12 4.73
CA ASP A 33 -11.59 -8.10 5.77
C ASP A 33 -12.50 -8.46 6.97
N ARG A 34 -13.68 -9.04 6.74
CA ARG A 34 -14.54 -9.53 7.83
C ARG A 34 -13.91 -10.70 8.60
N LEU A 35 -13.20 -11.61 7.94
CA LEU A 35 -12.45 -12.65 8.64
C LEU A 35 -11.37 -12.02 9.53
N THR A 36 -10.68 -11.00 9.06
CA THR A 36 -9.70 -10.25 9.88
C THR A 36 -10.37 -9.57 11.07
N GLY A 37 -11.53 -8.95 10.86
CA GLY A 37 -12.31 -8.37 11.95
C GLY A 37 -12.74 -9.40 13.01
N LEU A 38 -13.04 -10.62 12.63
CA LEU A 38 -13.31 -11.71 13.57
C LEU A 38 -12.08 -12.08 14.42
N TYR A 39 -10.87 -12.05 13.82
CA TYR A 39 -9.64 -12.25 14.58
C TYR A 39 -9.39 -11.11 15.58
N GLU A 40 -9.66 -9.86 15.18
CA GLU A 40 -9.58 -8.71 16.09
C GLU A 40 -10.54 -8.86 17.28
N GLU A 41 -11.78 -9.35 17.06
CA GLU A 41 -12.75 -9.63 18.11
C GLU A 41 -12.23 -10.70 19.11
N MET A 42 -11.36 -11.60 18.65
CA MET A 42 -10.68 -12.61 19.49
C MET A 42 -9.38 -12.10 20.13
N GLY A 43 -9.02 -10.84 19.94
CA GLY A 43 -7.79 -10.25 20.45
C GLY A 43 -6.54 -10.60 19.64
N ILE A 44 -6.70 -11.04 18.39
CA ILE A 44 -5.61 -11.38 17.48
C ILE A 44 -5.54 -10.32 16.37
N SER A 45 -4.57 -9.43 16.49
CA SER A 45 -4.35 -8.39 15.50
C SER A 45 -3.68 -8.91 14.24
N ILE A 46 -4.30 -8.65 13.09
CA ILE A 46 -3.73 -8.92 11.76
C ILE A 46 -3.72 -7.62 10.98
N ASN A 47 -2.55 -7.23 10.49
CA ASN A 47 -2.40 -6.01 9.71
C ASN A 47 -2.94 -6.20 8.28
N ARG A 48 -3.78 -5.28 7.85
CA ARG A 48 -4.35 -5.20 6.52
C ARG A 48 -3.62 -4.15 5.68
N GLU A 49 -3.07 -4.52 4.55
CA GLU A 49 -2.38 -3.60 3.65
C GLU A 49 -3.15 -3.46 2.32
N PRO A 50 -3.95 -2.40 2.14
CA PRO A 50 -4.49 -2.07 0.83
C PRO A 50 -3.34 -1.75 -0.14
N TYR A 51 -3.27 -2.46 -1.26
CA TYR A 51 -2.16 -2.32 -2.20
C TYR A 51 -2.34 -1.11 -3.13
N GLY A 52 -2.24 0.10 -2.58
CA GLY A 52 -2.34 1.36 -3.32
C GLY A 52 -1.29 1.58 -4.42
N PRO A 53 -0.04 1.10 -4.29
CA PRO A 53 1.04 1.35 -5.26
C PRO A 53 0.75 0.93 -6.69
N LEU A 54 0.05 -0.18 -6.92
CA LEU A 54 -0.27 -0.63 -8.28
C LEU A 54 -1.22 0.31 -9.01
N THR A 55 -2.07 1.00 -8.26
CA THR A 55 -2.92 2.06 -8.80
C THR A 55 -2.13 3.35 -8.98
N GLY A 56 -1.09 3.57 -8.16
CA GLY A 56 -0.41 4.85 -7.98
C GLY A 56 0.85 5.06 -8.78
N THR A 57 1.58 4.02 -9.22
CA THR A 57 2.95 4.17 -9.76
C THR A 57 3.05 5.10 -10.97
N LEU A 58 2.01 5.22 -11.79
CA LEU A 58 1.99 6.08 -12.97
C LEU A 58 0.73 6.96 -13.05
N VAL A 59 0.06 7.17 -11.92
CA VAL A 59 -1.10 8.05 -11.81
C VAL A 59 -0.84 9.15 -10.78
N PRO A 60 -1.55 10.29 -10.85
CA PRO A 60 -1.40 11.34 -9.85
C PRO A 60 -1.62 10.81 -8.43
N PRO A 61 -0.81 11.22 -7.43
CA PRO A 61 -0.92 10.76 -6.04
C PRO A 61 -2.34 10.85 -5.46
N CYS A 62 -3.11 11.87 -5.83
CA CYS A 62 -4.49 12.02 -5.38
C CYS A 62 -5.41 10.84 -5.76
N ILE A 63 -5.19 10.23 -6.92
CA ILE A 63 -5.97 9.05 -7.35
C ILE A 63 -5.57 7.82 -6.52
N SER A 64 -4.26 7.64 -6.31
CA SER A 64 -3.72 6.57 -5.49
C SER A 64 -4.21 6.68 -4.04
N HIS A 65 -4.14 7.88 -3.46
CA HIS A 65 -4.63 8.16 -2.11
C HIS A 65 -6.13 7.89 -1.98
N ALA A 66 -6.94 8.36 -2.94
CA ALA A 66 -8.38 8.13 -2.91
C ALA A 66 -8.70 6.62 -2.90
N ALA A 67 -8.03 5.82 -3.72
CA ALA A 67 -8.21 4.37 -3.75
C ALA A 67 -7.81 3.72 -2.41
N ALA A 68 -6.65 4.08 -1.85
CA ALA A 68 -6.16 3.54 -0.59
C ALA A 68 -7.08 3.91 0.60
N ILE A 69 -7.53 5.16 0.67
CA ILE A 69 -8.43 5.65 1.73
C ILE A 69 -9.80 4.94 1.65
N ILE A 70 -10.36 4.78 0.44
CA ILE A 70 -11.63 4.05 0.27
C ILE A 70 -11.47 2.60 0.71
N GLU A 71 -10.38 1.92 0.34
CA GLU A 71 -10.12 0.55 0.77
C GLU A 71 -9.91 0.45 2.29
N ALA A 72 -9.25 1.43 2.91
CA ALA A 72 -9.11 1.49 4.37
C ALA A 72 -10.48 1.63 5.06
N LEU A 73 -11.37 2.46 4.55
CA LEU A 73 -12.73 2.61 5.06
C LEU A 73 -13.55 1.31 4.90
N LEU A 74 -13.46 0.66 3.75
CA LEU A 74 -14.13 -0.63 3.51
C LEU A 74 -13.63 -1.72 4.45
N ALA A 75 -12.32 -1.75 4.74
CA ALA A 75 -11.74 -2.69 5.69
C ALA A 75 -12.17 -2.39 7.14
N ALA A 76 -12.14 -1.11 7.54
CA ALA A 76 -12.58 -0.66 8.86
C ALA A 76 -14.05 -1.00 9.13
N GLU A 77 -14.92 -0.85 8.12
CA GLU A 77 -16.34 -1.24 8.17
C GLU A 77 -16.50 -2.73 8.53
N GLN A 78 -15.57 -3.58 8.10
CA GLN A 78 -15.58 -5.02 8.38
C GLN A 78 -14.94 -5.39 9.73
N GLY A 79 -14.46 -4.40 10.50
CA GLY A 79 -13.87 -4.58 11.83
C GLY A 79 -12.36 -4.69 11.87
N VAL A 80 -11.67 -4.42 10.78
CA VAL A 80 -10.20 -4.35 10.74
C VAL A 80 -9.73 -3.11 11.52
N ARG A 81 -8.74 -3.29 12.41
CA ARG A 81 -8.22 -2.22 13.28
C ARG A 81 -6.77 -1.83 13.02
N ASN A 82 -6.04 -2.61 12.24
CA ASN A 82 -4.65 -2.34 11.91
C ASN A 82 -4.51 -2.27 10.39
N ILE A 83 -4.29 -1.07 9.86
CA ILE A 83 -4.28 -0.80 8.42
C ILE A 83 -2.97 -0.11 8.03
N THR A 84 -2.28 -0.66 7.04
CA THR A 84 -1.11 -0.04 6.42
C THR A 84 -1.47 0.48 5.03
N VAL A 85 -1.51 1.79 4.85
CA VAL A 85 -1.75 2.38 3.53
C VAL A 85 -0.45 2.55 2.76
N GLY A 86 -0.47 2.24 1.47
CA GLY A 86 0.71 2.16 0.65
C GLY A 86 0.80 3.23 -0.44
N TYR A 87 2.04 3.64 -0.74
CA TYR A 87 2.36 4.54 -1.84
C TYR A 87 3.58 4.03 -2.62
N GLY A 88 3.48 4.06 -3.95
CA GLY A 88 4.57 3.72 -4.85
C GLY A 88 5.42 4.93 -5.19
N GLN A 89 6.74 4.81 -5.07
CA GLN A 89 7.69 5.84 -5.47
C GLN A 89 7.47 6.26 -6.93
N CYS A 90 7.29 7.55 -7.18
CA CYS A 90 7.07 8.13 -8.52
C CYS A 90 8.32 8.82 -9.09
N GLY A 91 9.43 8.88 -8.35
CA GLY A 91 10.71 9.41 -8.79
C GLY A 91 10.88 10.92 -8.58
N ASN A 92 9.97 11.58 -7.90
CA ASN A 92 10.12 12.95 -7.42
C ASN A 92 10.18 12.97 -5.90
N ILE A 93 11.37 13.22 -5.34
CA ILE A 93 11.63 13.13 -3.91
C ILE A 93 10.66 13.99 -3.08
N VAL A 94 10.42 15.21 -3.49
CA VAL A 94 9.54 16.14 -2.76
C VAL A 94 8.10 15.65 -2.79
N GLN A 95 7.62 15.25 -3.96
CA GLN A 95 6.28 14.68 -4.14
C GLN A 95 6.11 13.39 -3.35
N ASP A 96 7.09 12.48 -3.44
CA ASP A 96 7.01 11.16 -2.79
C ASP A 96 6.98 11.28 -1.27
N ILE A 97 7.80 12.19 -0.68
CA ILE A 97 7.78 12.47 0.76
C ILE A 97 6.44 13.10 1.17
N ALA A 98 5.96 14.09 0.44
CA ALA A 98 4.69 14.74 0.73
C ALA A 98 3.53 13.75 0.62
N ALA A 99 3.53 12.90 -0.42
CA ALA A 99 2.48 11.94 -0.67
C ALA A 99 2.30 10.95 0.50
N ILE A 100 3.39 10.37 1.03
CA ILE A 100 3.30 9.43 2.16
C ILE A 100 2.72 10.10 3.40
N ARG A 101 3.21 11.30 3.74
CA ARG A 101 2.70 12.03 4.92
C ARG A 101 1.24 12.39 4.78
N THR A 102 0.86 12.93 3.62
CA THR A 102 -0.53 13.31 3.35
C THR A 102 -1.44 12.07 3.30
N LEU A 103 -0.95 10.93 2.81
CA LEU A 103 -1.72 9.69 2.81
C LEU A 103 -2.08 9.23 4.22
N GLU A 104 -1.12 9.27 5.14
CA GLU A 104 -1.35 8.94 6.56
C GLU A 104 -2.38 9.89 7.18
N GLU A 105 -2.12 11.20 7.10
CA GLU A 105 -2.98 12.25 7.65
C GLU A 105 -4.43 12.17 7.12
N LEU A 106 -4.60 12.05 5.81
CA LEU A 106 -5.94 11.95 5.21
C LEU A 106 -6.64 10.63 5.55
N THR A 107 -5.90 9.52 5.63
CA THR A 107 -6.50 8.23 6.01
C THR A 107 -7.06 8.31 7.43
N GLU A 108 -6.30 8.84 8.38
CA GLU A 108 -6.74 9.07 9.74
C GLU A 108 -7.95 10.01 9.80
N GLU A 109 -7.89 11.15 9.07
CA GLU A 109 -8.99 12.12 9.01
C GLU A 109 -10.29 11.47 8.53
N TYR A 110 -10.24 10.69 7.43
CA TYR A 110 -11.44 10.05 6.90
C TYR A 110 -11.93 8.93 7.80
N LEU A 111 -11.06 8.13 8.41
CA LEU A 111 -11.47 7.11 9.38
C LEU A 111 -12.19 7.73 10.57
N HIS A 112 -11.65 8.81 11.18
CA HIS A 112 -12.30 9.55 12.25
C HIS A 112 -13.63 10.13 11.81
N LYS A 113 -13.70 10.74 10.63
CA LYS A 113 -14.93 11.32 10.08
C LYS A 113 -16.07 10.31 9.98
N TYR A 114 -15.74 9.04 9.73
CA TYR A 114 -16.74 7.95 9.63
C TYR A 114 -16.87 7.14 10.93
N GLY A 115 -16.25 7.57 12.04
CA GLY A 115 -16.40 6.97 13.36
C GLY A 115 -15.51 5.75 13.63
N TYR A 116 -14.43 5.57 12.87
CA TYR A 116 -13.47 4.48 13.06
C TYR A 116 -12.24 4.91 13.87
N ASP A 117 -12.47 5.54 15.02
CA ASP A 117 -11.43 6.13 15.89
C ASP A 117 -10.43 5.11 16.47
N GLN A 118 -10.74 3.83 16.41
CA GLN A 118 -9.90 2.76 16.97
C GLN A 118 -8.94 2.13 15.94
N VAL A 119 -8.96 2.60 14.69
CA VAL A 119 -8.09 2.07 13.65
C VAL A 119 -6.71 2.69 13.78
N VAL A 120 -5.70 1.83 13.86
CA VAL A 120 -4.29 2.23 13.81
C VAL A 120 -3.85 2.27 12.34
N VAL A 121 -3.42 3.43 11.88
CA VAL A 121 -2.91 3.65 10.53
C VAL A 121 -1.38 3.63 10.55
N THR A 122 -0.79 2.94 9.60
CA THR A 122 0.64 2.97 9.31
C THR A 122 0.85 3.11 7.81
N THR A 123 2.08 3.41 7.39
CA THR A 123 2.39 3.66 5.99
C THR A 123 3.47 2.71 5.46
N VAL A 124 3.37 2.37 4.17
CA VAL A 124 4.39 1.63 3.46
C VAL A 124 4.79 2.36 2.17
N LEU A 125 6.10 2.53 1.98
CA LEU A 125 6.66 2.94 0.69
C LEU A 125 7.07 1.71 -0.11
N HIS A 126 6.51 1.56 -1.30
CA HIS A 126 7.04 0.65 -2.31
C HIS A 126 8.09 1.40 -3.13
N GLN A 127 9.32 0.92 -3.14
CA GLN A 127 10.38 1.49 -3.97
C GLN A 127 10.02 1.39 -5.44
N TRP A 128 10.70 2.15 -6.27
CA TRP A 128 10.45 2.30 -7.70
C TRP A 128 10.13 0.96 -8.39
N MET A 129 8.96 0.88 -9.03
CA MET A 129 8.46 -0.31 -9.73
C MET A 129 8.48 -0.16 -11.25
N GLY A 130 9.07 0.90 -11.77
CA GLY A 130 9.28 1.09 -13.20
C GLY A 130 10.56 0.45 -13.70
N GLY A 131 11.03 0.86 -14.88
CA GLY A 131 12.26 0.34 -15.46
C GLY A 131 13.48 0.58 -14.58
N PHE A 132 14.24 -0.49 -14.33
CA PHE A 132 15.50 -0.42 -13.58
C PHE A 132 16.69 -0.32 -14.54
N PRO A 133 17.76 0.41 -14.17
CA PRO A 133 19.01 0.40 -14.92
C PRO A 133 19.64 -0.99 -14.91
N ALA A 134 20.17 -1.44 -16.06
CA ALA A 134 20.94 -2.69 -16.13
C ALA A 134 22.31 -2.59 -15.43
N ASP A 135 22.84 -1.37 -15.27
CA ASP A 135 24.04 -1.10 -14.49
C ASP A 135 23.71 -1.22 -13.01
N GLU A 136 24.39 -2.12 -12.32
CA GLU A 136 24.12 -2.45 -10.92
C GLU A 136 24.33 -1.26 -9.99
N ALA A 137 25.38 -0.45 -10.21
CA ALA A 137 25.64 0.72 -9.38
C ALA A 137 24.52 1.76 -9.51
N LYS A 138 23.98 1.95 -10.72
CA LYS A 138 22.81 2.81 -10.94
C LYS A 138 21.54 2.23 -10.33
N ALA A 139 21.35 0.91 -10.39
CA ALA A 139 20.23 0.23 -9.74
C ALA A 139 20.27 0.44 -8.21
N PHE A 140 21.43 0.28 -7.59
CA PHE A 140 21.63 0.61 -6.17
C PHE A 140 21.38 2.09 -5.87
N GLY A 141 21.71 3.00 -6.78
CA GLY A 141 21.38 4.42 -6.64
C GLY A 141 19.86 4.66 -6.55
N VAL A 142 19.07 3.96 -7.38
CA VAL A 142 17.59 4.01 -7.33
C VAL A 142 17.07 3.47 -5.99
N ILE A 143 17.57 2.32 -5.54
CA ILE A 143 17.18 1.68 -4.29
C ILE A 143 17.53 2.58 -3.09
N SER A 144 18.75 3.13 -3.07
CA SER A 144 19.22 4.04 -2.00
C SER A 144 18.37 5.32 -1.93
N THR A 145 17.98 5.86 -3.09
CA THR A 145 17.09 7.03 -3.15
C THR A 145 15.72 6.69 -2.57
N GLY A 146 15.16 5.52 -2.88
CA GLY A 146 13.90 5.05 -2.29
C GLY A 146 14.00 4.90 -0.76
N SER A 147 15.12 4.40 -0.26
CA SER A 147 15.36 4.28 1.19
C SER A 147 15.46 5.65 1.88
N LEU A 148 16.10 6.62 1.22
CA LEU A 148 16.15 8.01 1.70
C LEU A 148 14.75 8.64 1.76
N ILE A 149 13.94 8.46 0.72
CA ILE A 149 12.55 8.93 0.70
C ILE A 149 11.75 8.34 1.85
N ALA A 150 11.85 7.03 2.08
CA ALA A 150 11.19 6.35 3.18
C ALA A 150 11.58 6.92 4.54
N ALA A 151 12.87 7.13 4.78
CA ALA A 151 13.37 7.71 6.02
C ALA A 151 12.88 9.15 6.23
N LEU A 152 12.94 9.99 5.20
CA LEU A 152 12.51 11.39 5.28
C LEU A 152 10.98 11.54 5.39
N SER A 153 10.22 10.63 4.80
CA SER A 153 8.75 10.60 4.92
C SER A 153 8.28 9.95 6.23
N LYS A 154 9.17 9.27 6.96
CA LYS A 154 8.87 8.47 8.17
C LYS A 154 7.93 7.29 7.87
N ALA A 155 8.02 6.71 6.65
CA ALA A 155 7.26 5.52 6.33
C ALA A 155 7.56 4.40 7.36
N THR A 156 6.51 3.74 7.84
CA THR A 156 6.62 2.67 8.85
C THR A 156 7.29 1.43 8.26
N LYS A 157 7.02 1.15 6.99
CA LYS A 157 7.54 -0.02 6.26
C LYS A 157 8.04 0.39 4.88
N VAL A 158 9.01 -0.36 4.36
CA VAL A 158 9.52 -0.19 3.00
C VAL A 158 9.53 -1.55 2.30
N ILE A 159 8.94 -1.62 1.11
CA ILE A 159 9.13 -2.75 0.21
C ILE A 159 10.34 -2.46 -0.66
N VAL A 160 11.43 -3.15 -0.35
CA VAL A 160 12.74 -2.94 -0.98
C VAL A 160 12.85 -3.74 -2.26
N LYS A 161 13.40 -3.11 -3.29
CA LYS A 161 13.74 -3.74 -4.56
C LYS A 161 15.17 -4.28 -4.56
N SER A 162 15.49 -5.14 -5.52
CA SER A 162 16.85 -5.57 -5.78
C SER A 162 17.32 -5.09 -7.16
N PRO A 163 18.65 -5.03 -7.43
CA PRO A 163 19.17 -4.71 -8.76
C PRO A 163 18.69 -5.67 -9.84
N HIS A 164 18.26 -6.87 -9.46
CA HIS A 164 17.75 -7.90 -10.39
C HIS A 164 16.45 -7.50 -11.09
N GLU A 165 15.74 -6.50 -10.58
CA GLU A 165 14.55 -5.93 -11.24
C GLU A 165 14.81 -5.51 -12.70
N ALA A 166 16.05 -5.18 -13.06
CA ALA A 166 16.44 -4.87 -14.44
C ALA A 166 16.40 -6.07 -15.39
N ILE A 167 16.46 -7.29 -14.85
CA ILE A 167 16.66 -8.53 -15.62
C ILE A 167 15.42 -9.44 -15.55
N GLY A 168 14.70 -9.41 -14.45
CA GLY A 168 13.53 -10.26 -14.24
C GLY A 168 13.27 -10.62 -12.78
N ILE A 169 12.71 -11.80 -12.57
CA ILE A 169 12.41 -12.30 -11.23
C ILE A 169 13.72 -12.69 -10.53
N PRO A 170 14.00 -12.19 -9.31
CA PRO A 170 15.18 -12.57 -8.55
C PRO A 170 15.27 -14.09 -8.33
N THR A 171 16.46 -14.62 -8.46
CA THR A 171 16.79 -16.01 -8.09
C THR A 171 17.39 -16.06 -6.69
N MET A 172 17.56 -17.27 -6.15
CA MET A 172 18.19 -17.44 -4.84
C MET A 172 19.74 -17.40 -4.89
N GLU A 173 20.32 -17.20 -6.07
CA GLU A 173 21.77 -17.11 -6.26
C GLU A 173 22.27 -15.68 -6.18
#